data_1cb917ec6604bfad290255eb78cbb27d
#
_entry.id   1cb917ec6604bfad290255eb78cbb27d
#
_cell.length_a   1.000
_cell.length_b   1.000
_cell.length_c   1.000
_cell.angle_alpha   90.00
_cell.angle_beta   90.00
_cell.angle_gamma   90.00
#
_symmetry.space_group_name_H-M   'P 1'
#
loop_
_entity.id
_entity.type
_entity.pdbx_description
1 polymer ?
#
loop_
_entity_poly.entity_id
_entity_poly.type
_entity_poly.pdbx_seq_one_letter_code
_entity_poly.pdbx_strand_id
1 'polypeptide(L)'
;MNNVIKKILVSEKSFQAATSGKYSFIVDKAMRKEHIAKAIESLFSVSVLSVNSMNYKGKIKTVKRKPGVRNNFKKVVLTLKPGQKIDLFEIESDDSSSAKATDDKKKTAEKKVVEKKVKENKDVEVTIKEK
;
A
#
# COMPACT_ATOMS: atom_id res chain seq x y z
N MET A 1 7.42 -7.34 -23.49
CA MET A 1 6.22 -7.27 -22.64
C MET A 1 5.71 -5.84 -22.66
N ASN A 2 4.50 -5.61 -23.12
CA ASN A 2 3.94 -4.25 -23.12
C ASN A 2 3.64 -3.86 -21.68
N ASN A 3 4.33 -2.84 -21.18
CA ASN A 3 4.06 -2.26 -19.86
C ASN A 3 2.67 -1.61 -19.87
N VAL A 4 1.66 -2.37 -19.51
CA VAL A 4 0.27 -1.92 -19.41
C VAL A 4 0.16 -0.78 -18.39
N ILE A 5 0.84 -0.92 -17.26
CA ILE A 5 0.88 0.06 -16.19
C ILE A 5 2.10 0.96 -16.40
N LYS A 6 1.86 2.26 -16.61
CA LYS A 6 2.92 3.27 -16.74
C LYS A 6 3.34 3.86 -15.40
N LYS A 7 2.38 4.12 -14.52
CA LYS A 7 2.64 4.75 -13.22
C LYS A 7 1.51 4.46 -12.23
N ILE A 8 1.87 4.27 -10.97
CA ILE A 8 0.94 4.25 -9.85
C ILE A 8 0.66 5.69 -9.44
N LEU A 9 -0.60 6.02 -9.17
CA LEU A 9 -1.01 7.32 -8.68
C LEU A 9 -1.13 7.26 -7.15
N VAL A 10 -0.10 7.79 -6.48
CA VAL A 10 -0.10 7.95 -5.03
C VAL A 10 -0.39 9.42 -4.70
N SER A 11 -1.45 9.67 -3.98
CA SER A 11 -1.90 10.96 -3.48
C SER A 11 -2.74 10.73 -2.23
N GLU A 12 -2.95 11.73 -1.38
CA GLU A 12 -3.80 11.59 -0.19
C GLU A 12 -5.18 10.99 -0.51
N LYS A 13 -5.81 11.46 -1.59
CA LYS A 13 -7.11 10.94 -2.04
C LYS A 13 -7.04 9.49 -2.51
N SER A 14 -5.94 9.07 -3.14
CA SER A 14 -5.79 7.67 -3.56
C SER A 14 -5.47 6.77 -2.38
N PHE A 15 -4.79 7.28 -1.37
CA PHE A 15 -4.53 6.57 -0.12
C PHE A 15 -5.82 6.35 0.67
N GLN A 16 -6.64 7.39 0.84
CA GLN A 16 -7.97 7.25 1.44
C GLN A 16 -8.88 6.31 0.65
N ALA A 17 -8.79 6.31 -0.69
CA ALA A 17 -9.53 5.39 -1.52
C ALA A 17 -9.04 3.93 -1.39
N ALA A 18 -7.75 3.72 -1.14
CA ALA A 18 -7.16 2.40 -0.93
C ALA A 18 -7.74 1.69 0.31
N THR A 19 -8.07 2.44 1.38
CA THR A 19 -8.77 1.88 2.54
C THR A 19 -10.14 1.31 2.18
N SER A 20 -10.78 1.84 1.12
CA SER A 20 -12.04 1.35 0.55
C SER A 20 -11.83 0.35 -0.60
N GLY A 21 -10.62 -0.22 -0.76
CA GLY A 21 -10.28 -1.17 -1.81
C GLY A 21 -10.22 -0.57 -3.22
N LYS A 22 -10.05 0.75 -3.37
CA LYS A 22 -9.98 1.45 -4.66
C LYS A 22 -8.57 1.94 -4.93
N TYR A 23 -7.97 1.51 -6.04
CA TYR A 23 -6.60 1.83 -6.43
C TYR A 23 -6.53 2.59 -7.74
N SER A 24 -5.66 3.59 -7.84
CA SER A 24 -5.53 4.47 -9.00
C SER A 24 -4.22 4.24 -9.75
N PHE A 25 -4.31 4.03 -11.07
CA PHE A 25 -3.15 3.80 -11.94
C PHE A 25 -3.20 4.67 -13.18
N ILE A 26 -2.04 5.01 -13.74
CA ILE A 26 -1.89 5.53 -15.08
C ILE A 26 -1.48 4.37 -15.99
N VAL A 27 -2.28 4.15 -17.03
CA VAL A 27 -2.10 3.05 -17.98
C VAL A 27 -1.92 3.58 -19.39
N ASP A 28 -1.59 2.70 -20.31
CA ASP A 28 -1.49 3.07 -21.70
C ASP A 28 -2.86 3.36 -22.30
N LYS A 29 -2.92 4.37 -23.19
CA LYS A 29 -4.16 4.85 -23.82
C LYS A 29 -4.84 3.80 -24.69
N ALA A 30 -4.05 2.97 -25.37
CA ALA A 30 -4.54 1.98 -26.31
C ALA A 30 -5.27 0.82 -25.62
N MET A 31 -5.02 0.60 -24.31
CA MET A 31 -5.54 -0.56 -23.59
C MET A 31 -7.02 -0.45 -23.27
N ARG A 32 -7.73 -1.58 -23.47
CA ARG A 32 -9.14 -1.75 -23.08
C ARG A 32 -9.22 -2.12 -21.59
N LYS A 33 -10.37 -1.88 -20.97
CA LYS A 33 -10.63 -2.16 -19.54
C LYS A 33 -10.36 -3.62 -19.17
N GLU A 34 -10.76 -4.56 -20.04
CA GLU A 34 -10.59 -6.00 -19.85
C GLU A 34 -9.11 -6.42 -19.80
N HIS A 35 -8.29 -5.87 -20.71
CA HIS A 35 -6.85 -6.14 -20.70
C HIS A 35 -6.16 -5.55 -19.48
N ILE A 36 -6.62 -4.37 -19.03
CA ILE A 36 -6.11 -3.73 -17.82
C ILE A 36 -6.44 -4.58 -16.59
N ALA A 37 -7.67 -5.08 -16.47
CA ALA A 37 -8.08 -5.96 -15.37
C ALA A 37 -7.18 -7.21 -15.32
N LYS A 38 -7.07 -7.96 -16.42
CA LYS A 38 -6.24 -9.16 -16.50
C LYS A 38 -4.78 -8.91 -16.19
N ALA A 39 -4.22 -7.79 -16.68
CA ALA A 39 -2.83 -7.44 -16.40
C ALA A 39 -2.58 -7.17 -14.92
N ILE A 40 -3.52 -6.52 -14.24
CA ILE A 40 -3.40 -6.22 -12.82
C ILE A 40 -3.64 -7.44 -11.96
N GLU A 41 -4.61 -8.27 -12.31
CA GLU A 41 -4.83 -9.57 -11.66
C GLU A 41 -3.59 -10.47 -11.74
N SER A 42 -2.92 -10.49 -12.91
CA SER A 42 -1.69 -11.25 -13.09
C SER A 42 -0.49 -10.69 -12.35
N LEU A 43 -0.37 -9.35 -12.25
CA LEU A 43 0.78 -8.70 -11.60
C LEU A 43 0.71 -8.75 -10.08
N PHE A 44 -0.46 -8.53 -9.51
CA PHE A 44 -0.65 -8.39 -8.07
C PHE A 44 -1.37 -9.57 -7.42
N SER A 45 -1.74 -10.58 -8.22
CA SER A 45 -2.49 -11.77 -7.75
C SER A 45 -3.77 -11.42 -6.98
N VAL A 46 -4.46 -10.38 -7.43
CA VAL A 46 -5.70 -9.87 -6.83
C VAL A 46 -6.88 -10.05 -7.76
N SER A 47 -8.10 -10.06 -7.22
CA SER A 47 -9.34 -10.13 -8.02
C SER A 47 -9.97 -8.76 -8.18
N VAL A 48 -10.17 -8.32 -9.41
CA VAL A 48 -10.75 -7.02 -9.75
C VAL A 48 -12.26 -7.15 -9.91
N LEU A 49 -13.02 -6.34 -9.16
CA LEU A 49 -14.50 -6.26 -9.30
C LEU A 49 -14.91 -5.33 -10.42
N SER A 50 -14.32 -4.16 -10.49
CA SER A 50 -14.67 -3.16 -11.50
C SER A 50 -13.49 -2.29 -11.91
N VAL A 51 -13.52 -1.81 -13.16
CA VAL A 51 -12.48 -0.97 -13.76
C VAL A 51 -13.13 0.30 -14.35
N ASN A 52 -12.85 1.42 -13.74
CA ASN A 52 -13.30 2.73 -14.21
C ASN A 52 -12.13 3.46 -14.91
N SER A 53 -12.26 3.72 -16.21
CA SER A 53 -11.22 4.39 -16.99
C SER A 53 -11.63 5.80 -17.39
N MET A 54 -10.69 6.74 -17.26
CA MET A 54 -10.83 8.14 -17.62
C MET A 54 -9.69 8.56 -18.55
N ASN A 55 -10.02 9.14 -19.70
CA ASN A 55 -9.04 9.67 -20.62
C ASN A 55 -8.84 11.17 -20.37
N TYR A 56 -7.61 11.55 -20.03
CA TYR A 56 -7.22 12.93 -19.86
C TYR A 56 -6.50 13.45 -21.11
N LYS A 57 -7.06 14.50 -21.72
CA LYS A 57 -6.41 15.23 -22.82
C LYS A 57 -5.52 16.32 -22.25
N GLY A 58 -4.29 16.42 -22.75
CA GLY A 58 -3.36 17.47 -22.37
C GLY A 58 -3.85 18.85 -22.80
N LYS A 59 -3.71 19.82 -21.91
CA LYS A 59 -4.05 21.21 -22.20
C LYS A 59 -2.93 21.88 -23.02
N ILE A 60 -3.28 22.78 -23.91
CA ILE A 60 -2.33 23.65 -24.61
C ILE A 60 -1.77 24.66 -23.61
N LYS A 61 -0.44 24.77 -23.57
CA LYS A 61 0.28 25.73 -22.72
C LYS A 61 1.33 26.45 -23.57
N THR A 62 1.40 27.75 -23.44
CA THR A 62 2.42 28.57 -24.11
C THR A 62 3.59 28.79 -23.16
N VAL A 63 4.79 28.39 -23.57
CA VAL A 63 6.03 28.61 -22.82
C VAL A 63 6.97 29.40 -23.72
N LYS A 64 7.47 30.55 -23.28
CA LYS A 64 8.34 31.45 -24.06
C LYS A 64 7.77 31.77 -25.48
N ARG A 65 6.49 32.12 -25.53
CA ARG A 65 5.74 32.41 -26.75
C ARG A 65 5.57 31.23 -27.74
N LYS A 66 6.01 30.03 -27.39
CA LYS A 66 5.79 28.81 -28.19
C LYS A 66 4.64 27.99 -27.61
N PRO A 67 3.58 27.70 -28.37
CA PRO A 67 2.49 26.83 -27.90
C PRO A 67 2.97 25.38 -27.87
N GLY A 68 2.64 24.68 -26.80
CA GLY A 68 2.91 23.26 -26.64
C GLY A 68 1.71 22.56 -26.04
N VAL A 69 1.55 21.26 -26.30
CA VAL A 69 0.47 20.43 -25.75
C VAL A 69 1.05 19.49 -24.68
N ARG A 70 0.46 19.48 -23.50
CA ARG A 70 0.82 18.52 -22.44
C ARG A 70 0.46 17.10 -22.84
N ASN A 71 1.16 16.13 -22.28
CA ASN A 71 0.92 14.72 -22.56
C ASN A 71 -0.50 14.29 -22.13
N ASN A 72 -1.10 13.50 -23.01
CA ASN A 72 -2.37 12.84 -22.72
C ASN A 72 -2.09 11.55 -21.93
N PHE A 73 -2.97 11.19 -21.02
CA PHE A 73 -2.85 9.94 -20.26
C PHE A 73 -4.23 9.33 -19.96
N LYS A 74 -4.25 8.04 -19.70
CA LYS A 74 -5.44 7.32 -19.23
C LYS A 74 -5.25 6.99 -17.76
N LYS A 75 -6.14 7.49 -16.91
CA LYS A 75 -6.24 7.14 -15.51
C LYS A 75 -7.28 6.02 -15.35
N VAL A 76 -6.94 5.05 -14.54
CA VAL A 76 -7.82 3.93 -14.20
C VAL A 76 -7.99 3.87 -12.70
N VAL A 77 -9.21 3.70 -12.24
CA VAL A 77 -9.55 3.41 -10.86
C VAL A 77 -10.11 2.00 -10.81
N LEU A 78 -9.45 1.15 -10.06
CA LEU A 78 -9.83 -0.25 -9.84
C LEU A 78 -10.54 -0.37 -8.52
N THR A 79 -11.55 -1.24 -8.47
CA THR A 79 -12.14 -1.70 -7.23
C THR A 79 -11.84 -3.18 -7.08
N LEU A 80 -11.16 -3.55 -5.99
CA LEU A 80 -10.83 -4.93 -5.67
C LEU A 80 -11.97 -5.60 -4.88
N LYS A 81 -11.93 -6.94 -4.82
CA LYS A 81 -12.78 -7.68 -3.89
C LYS A 81 -12.47 -7.30 -2.44
N PRO A 82 -13.48 -7.27 -1.54
CA PRO A 82 -13.26 -6.96 -0.14
C PRO A 82 -12.25 -7.96 0.48
N GLY A 83 -11.36 -7.45 1.30
CA GLY A 83 -10.30 -8.25 1.95
C GLY A 83 -8.99 -8.38 1.16
N GLN A 84 -8.92 -7.88 -0.07
CA GLN A 84 -7.68 -7.85 -0.84
C GLN A 84 -7.07 -6.44 -0.84
N LYS A 85 -5.75 -6.39 -0.69
CA LYS A 85 -4.97 -5.16 -0.72
C LYS A 85 -3.79 -5.30 -1.68
N ILE A 86 -3.29 -4.18 -2.18
CA ILE A 86 -2.08 -4.11 -3.00
C ILE A 86 -0.98 -3.50 -2.13
N ASP A 87 0.05 -4.28 -1.84
CA ASP A 87 1.14 -3.93 -0.90
C ASP A 87 1.93 -2.68 -1.31
N LEU A 88 1.94 -2.34 -2.61
CA LEU A 88 2.62 -1.14 -3.12
C LEU A 88 2.09 0.19 -2.55
N PHE A 89 0.90 0.20 -1.97
CA PHE A 89 0.35 1.38 -1.30
C PHE A 89 0.69 1.42 0.19
N GLU A 90 1.19 0.33 0.76
CA GLU A 90 1.63 0.27 2.17
C GLU A 90 3.10 0.68 2.33
N ILE A 91 3.96 0.46 1.32
CA ILE A 91 5.40 0.73 1.39
C ILE A 91 5.73 2.24 1.51
N GLU A 92 4.87 3.13 0.98
CA GLU A 92 5.13 4.58 1.06
C GLU A 92 4.68 5.21 2.39
N SER A 93 3.98 4.48 3.27
CA SER A 93 3.63 4.95 4.61
C SER A 93 4.69 4.63 5.67
N ASP A 94 5.60 3.67 5.41
CA ASP A 94 6.61 3.24 6.36
C ASP A 94 7.96 3.98 6.23
N ASP A 95 8.24 4.60 5.08
CA ASP A 95 9.52 5.28 4.83
C ASP A 95 9.64 6.69 5.46
N SER A 96 8.56 7.24 6.03
CA SER A 96 8.63 8.57 6.66
C SER A 96 8.64 8.59 8.19
N SER A 97 8.63 7.43 8.87
CA SER A 97 8.63 7.40 10.35
C SER A 97 9.49 6.35 11.02
N SER A 98 10.40 5.68 10.30
CA SER A 98 11.24 4.63 10.88
C SER A 98 12.75 4.93 10.83
N ALA A 99 13.13 6.17 11.12
CA ALA A 99 14.49 6.46 11.49
C ALA A 99 14.50 6.94 12.95
N LYS A 100 14.93 6.05 13.86
CA LYS A 100 15.18 6.24 15.30
C LYS A 100 13.96 6.13 16.21
N ALA A 101 13.70 4.95 16.70
CA ALA A 101 13.46 4.63 18.12
C ALA A 101 12.65 3.33 18.31
N THR A 102 13.20 2.16 18.06
CA THR A 102 12.55 0.91 18.48
C THR A 102 13.49 -0.23 18.90
N ASP A 103 14.78 0.03 19.12
CA ASP A 103 15.67 -1.02 19.65
C ASP A 103 15.69 -1.11 21.19
N ASP A 104 15.37 -0.03 21.90
CA ASP A 104 15.45 -0.02 23.37
C ASP A 104 14.17 -0.51 24.07
N LYS A 105 13.03 -0.53 23.39
CA LYS A 105 11.76 -0.90 24.04
C LYS A 105 11.46 -2.41 24.05
N LYS A 106 12.08 -3.15 23.12
CA LYS A 106 11.88 -4.61 23.03
C LYS A 106 12.71 -5.38 24.07
N LYS A 107 13.91 -4.90 24.39
CA LYS A 107 14.76 -5.52 25.44
C LYS A 107 14.23 -5.30 26.85
N THR A 108 13.54 -4.19 27.11
CA THR A 108 12.99 -3.89 28.46
C THR A 108 11.68 -4.65 28.73
N ALA A 109 10.90 -4.95 27.70
CA ALA A 109 9.66 -5.73 27.83
C ALA A 109 9.95 -7.21 28.09
N GLU A 110 10.93 -7.79 27.39
CA GLU A 110 11.32 -9.18 27.62
C GLU A 110 11.99 -9.39 28.99
N LYS A 111 12.79 -8.43 29.49
CA LYS A 111 13.35 -8.49 30.83
C LYS A 111 12.28 -8.45 31.94
N LYS A 112 11.24 -7.63 31.78
CA LYS A 112 10.14 -7.56 32.76
C LYS A 112 9.28 -8.82 32.77
N VAL A 113 9.06 -9.48 31.62
CA VAL A 113 8.30 -10.72 31.55
C VAL A 113 9.06 -11.90 32.15
N VAL A 114 10.37 -11.97 31.94
CA VAL A 114 11.22 -13.03 32.52
C VAL A 114 11.33 -12.86 34.03
N GLU A 115 11.46 -11.63 34.54
CA GLU A 115 11.57 -11.36 35.97
C GLU A 115 10.26 -11.68 36.71
N LYS A 116 9.10 -11.44 36.07
CA LYS A 116 7.79 -11.81 36.64
C LYS A 116 7.57 -13.31 36.69
N LYS A 117 8.00 -14.06 35.68
CA LYS A 117 7.92 -15.53 35.65
C LYS A 117 8.85 -16.19 36.69
N VAL A 118 10.03 -15.61 36.94
CA VAL A 118 10.97 -16.13 37.92
C VAL A 118 10.48 -15.89 39.34
N LYS A 119 9.76 -14.80 39.63
CA LYS A 119 9.16 -14.56 40.96
C LYS A 119 7.99 -15.48 41.21
N GLU A 120 7.13 -15.71 40.21
CA GLU A 120 5.98 -16.61 40.35
C GLU A 120 6.37 -18.07 40.57
N ASN A 121 7.48 -18.54 39.99
CA ASN A 121 8.00 -19.88 40.21
C ASN A 121 8.68 -20.07 41.59
N LYS A 122 9.22 -18.99 42.18
CA LYS A 122 9.79 -19.07 43.54
C LYS A 122 8.72 -19.18 44.63
N ASP A 123 7.59 -18.49 44.45
CA ASP A 123 6.47 -18.54 45.41
C ASP A 123 5.76 -19.89 45.38
N VAL A 124 5.76 -20.59 44.24
CA VAL A 124 5.18 -21.96 44.14
C VAL A 124 6.08 -23.01 44.76
N GLU A 125 7.42 -22.86 44.67
CA GLU A 125 8.36 -23.83 45.27
C GLU A 125 8.43 -23.74 46.79
N VAL A 126 8.20 -22.58 47.38
CA VAL A 126 8.16 -22.38 48.83
C VAL A 126 6.90 -23.02 49.45
N THR A 127 5.77 -22.98 48.77
CA THR A 127 4.50 -23.57 49.27
C THR A 127 4.47 -25.10 49.25
N ILE A 128 5.31 -25.74 48.47
CA ILE A 128 5.38 -27.24 48.40
C ILE A 128 6.28 -27.84 49.49
N LYS A 129 7.14 -27.03 50.14
CA LYS A 129 8.05 -27.52 51.20
C LYS A 129 7.47 -27.41 52.61
N GLU A 130 6.29 -26.84 52.82
CA GLU A 130 5.65 -26.70 54.12
C GLU A 130 4.45 -27.65 54.36
N LYS A 131 4.37 -28.75 53.59
CA LYS A 131 3.38 -29.80 53.87
C LYS A 131 4.02 -31.15 54.05
#